data_5a0119cb84372d005eb6b29f5e6b4d8c
#
_entry.id   5a0119cb84372d005eb6b29f5e6b4d8c
#
_cell.length_a   1.000
_cell.length_b   1.000
_cell.length_c   1.000
_cell.angle_alpha   90.00
_cell.angle_beta   90.00
_cell.angle_gamma   90.00
#
_symmetry.space_group_name_H-M   'P 1'
#
loop_
_entity.id
_entity.type
_entity.pdbx_description
1 polymer ?
#
loop_
_entity_poly.entity_id
_entity_poly.type
_entity_poly.pdbx_seq_one_letter_code
_entity_poly.pdbx_strand_id
1 'polypeptide(L)'
;VRIRSLSINSSAEVIVKVVREVLTLFKVEVVGRAGEADYAQLSVVNRQSGCEPPSVMTEVFLFALDGSCEKFYFNSEGKADEVARAAVHRAVKRNLYRFFQIRFAAAPAPWGILHGVRPTKIVHRWLRAGMKSAEIIARLQDDYYCSPPKAQLITEVAVRQLPFLAQSAERTVSIYVGIPFCLSRCLYCSFPSNLLPGREKLRTFMDVLARDLSAAAEDVRTLGLTVESIYIGGGTPTSLPNDFFAEMLKMVYNAFYGLSVAEFTVEAGRPDSMSAEKIACMKSYAVTRVSVNPQSMRGETLVRIGRHHTPEDIVRMVREIRAAFDVHINMDVILGLPGETAEDVRATMAAVTALAPDDITLHALALKRGSNLRLRMETEHIELPSDAETMRMSETAVRAVEEAGYRPYYLYRQGYMSGDLENVGYARPGAESIYNIQIMEERQTIVGIGGAAATKVLGIRTGRMHSVFNAKDLVTYLRDIDIYIEKRRALLRTEYEEETPRC
;
A
#
# COMPACT_ATOMS: atom_id res chain seq x y z
N VAL A 1 -14.70 -7.76 23.05
CA VAL A 1 -14.48 -8.41 24.35
C VAL A 1 -13.56 -7.53 25.20
N ARG A 2 -14.02 -7.14 26.39
CA ARG A 2 -13.23 -6.31 27.32
C ARG A 2 -12.71 -7.18 28.47
N ILE A 3 -11.40 -7.13 28.73
CA ILE A 3 -10.74 -7.91 29.78
C ILE A 3 -9.97 -6.97 30.71
N ARG A 4 -9.92 -7.28 32.03
CA ARG A 4 -9.14 -6.48 32.99
C ARG A 4 -7.65 -6.67 32.84
N SER A 5 -7.21 -7.87 32.53
CA SER A 5 -5.79 -8.19 32.39
C SER A 5 -5.53 -9.23 31.31
N LEU A 6 -4.36 -9.15 30.70
CA LEU A 6 -3.86 -10.09 29.72
C LEU A 6 -2.54 -10.69 30.22
N SER A 7 -2.46 -12.01 30.24
CA SER A 7 -1.22 -12.74 30.50
C SER A 7 -0.83 -13.56 29.28
N ILE A 8 0.38 -13.41 28.80
CA ILE A 8 0.93 -14.21 27.71
C ILE A 8 2.20 -14.87 28.20
N ASN A 9 2.15 -16.18 28.40
CA ASN A 9 3.30 -16.95 28.81
C ASN A 9 4.03 -17.48 27.56
N SER A 10 5.06 -16.76 27.16
CA SER A 10 6.00 -17.16 26.11
C SER A 10 7.35 -16.51 26.36
N SER A 11 8.40 -17.29 26.22
CA SER A 11 9.78 -16.81 26.34
C SER A 11 10.23 -15.97 25.13
N ALA A 12 9.46 -15.97 24.02
CA ALA A 12 9.80 -15.27 22.79
C ALA A 12 8.90 -14.02 22.62
N GLU A 13 9.50 -12.83 22.64
CA GLU A 13 8.83 -11.54 22.39
C GLU A 13 8.01 -11.54 21.09
N VAL A 14 8.49 -12.27 20.08
CA VAL A 14 7.81 -12.43 18.79
C VAL A 14 6.45 -13.11 18.92
N ILE A 15 6.30 -14.10 19.83
CA ILE A 15 5.01 -14.77 20.05
C ILE A 15 4.03 -13.84 20.73
N VAL A 16 4.49 -12.99 21.65
CA VAL A 16 3.66 -11.97 22.28
C VAL A 16 3.04 -11.04 21.23
N LYS A 17 3.83 -10.62 20.24
CA LYS A 17 3.33 -9.82 19.11
C LYS A 17 2.28 -10.56 18.30
N VAL A 18 2.52 -11.83 17.98
CA VAL A 18 1.59 -12.68 17.20
C VAL A 18 0.26 -12.86 17.94
N VAL A 19 0.28 -13.09 19.25
CA VAL A 19 -0.93 -13.16 20.08
C VAL A 19 -1.69 -11.82 20.02
N ARG A 20 -1.01 -10.71 20.21
CA ARG A 20 -1.63 -9.38 20.16
C ARG A 20 -2.27 -9.06 18.80
N GLU A 21 -1.69 -9.51 17.70
CA GLU A 21 -2.29 -9.36 16.36
C GLU A 21 -3.67 -10.04 16.26
N VAL A 22 -3.82 -11.25 16.83
CA VAL A 22 -5.12 -11.95 16.85
C VAL A 22 -6.09 -11.27 17.80
N LEU A 23 -5.65 -10.82 18.97
CA LEU A 23 -6.50 -10.09 19.91
C LEU A 23 -7.04 -8.80 19.28
N THR A 24 -6.21 -8.09 18.52
CA THR A 24 -6.63 -6.88 17.79
C THR A 24 -7.67 -7.21 16.71
N LEU A 25 -7.49 -8.32 15.97
CA LEU A 25 -8.44 -8.79 14.96
C LEU A 25 -9.84 -8.98 15.55
N PHE A 26 -9.91 -9.54 16.76
CA PHE A 26 -11.18 -9.77 17.48
C PHE A 26 -11.59 -8.61 18.42
N LYS A 27 -10.98 -7.43 18.26
CA LYS A 27 -11.29 -6.22 19.03
C LYS A 27 -11.29 -6.46 20.55
N VAL A 28 -10.29 -7.20 21.05
CA VAL A 28 -10.10 -7.44 22.48
C VAL A 28 -9.44 -6.22 23.11
N GLU A 29 -10.10 -5.64 24.11
CA GLU A 29 -9.63 -4.46 24.83
C GLU A 29 -9.17 -4.84 26.25
N VAL A 30 -7.99 -4.37 26.64
CA VAL A 30 -7.48 -4.50 28.01
C VAL A 30 -7.79 -3.21 28.74
N VAL A 31 -8.84 -3.23 29.58
CA VAL A 31 -9.38 -2.03 30.24
C VAL A 31 -8.75 -1.71 31.59
N GLY A 32 -7.95 -2.62 32.17
CA GLY A 32 -7.34 -2.46 33.49
C GLY A 32 -8.33 -2.65 34.62
N ARG A 33 -7.89 -2.33 35.87
CA ARG A 33 -8.69 -2.58 37.06
C ARG A 33 -9.90 -1.65 37.25
N ALA A 34 -9.83 -0.43 36.71
CA ALA A 34 -10.85 0.60 36.87
C ALA A 34 -11.95 0.59 35.79
N GLY A 35 -11.72 -0.12 34.67
CA GLY A 35 -12.67 -0.16 33.57
C GLY A 35 -13.72 -1.25 33.71
N GLU A 36 -14.90 -1.04 33.14
CA GLU A 36 -15.89 -2.09 32.94
C GLU A 36 -15.34 -3.19 32.05
N ALA A 37 -15.35 -4.42 32.54
CA ALA A 37 -14.83 -5.57 31.82
C ALA A 37 -15.85 -6.70 31.75
N ASP A 38 -15.80 -7.49 30.68
CA ASP A 38 -16.61 -8.69 30.53
C ASP A 38 -15.97 -9.87 31.29
N TYR A 39 -14.63 -9.87 31.38
CA TYR A 39 -13.84 -10.91 32.04
C TYR A 39 -12.71 -10.34 32.90
N ALA A 40 -12.31 -11.09 33.94
CA ALA A 40 -11.23 -10.69 34.82
C ALA A 40 -9.85 -10.83 34.15
N GLN A 41 -9.62 -11.92 33.41
CA GLN A 41 -8.33 -12.18 32.76
C GLN A 41 -8.47 -13.11 31.55
N LEU A 42 -7.66 -12.87 30.56
CA LEU A 42 -7.32 -13.82 29.51
C LEU A 42 -5.84 -14.22 29.66
N SER A 43 -5.58 -15.52 29.79
CA SER A 43 -4.22 -16.05 29.87
C SER A 43 -3.97 -17.00 28.68
N VAL A 44 -2.87 -16.78 27.98
CA VAL A 44 -2.47 -17.57 26.79
C VAL A 44 -1.10 -18.17 27.03
N VAL A 45 -1.02 -19.49 26.98
CA VAL A 45 0.23 -20.26 27.12
C VAL A 45 0.50 -21.04 25.84
N ASN A 46 1.66 -20.82 25.23
CA ASN A 46 2.07 -21.52 24.01
C ASN A 46 3.26 -22.42 24.30
N ARG A 47 3.17 -23.69 23.89
CA ARG A 47 4.24 -24.68 23.99
C ARG A 47 4.55 -25.22 22.59
N GLN A 48 5.79 -25.13 22.20
CA GLN A 48 6.28 -25.63 20.91
C GLN A 48 6.93 -27.02 21.10
N SER A 49 6.64 -27.95 20.18
CA SER A 49 7.37 -29.23 20.11
C SER A 49 8.77 -29.04 19.53
N GLY A 50 9.69 -29.93 19.90
CA GLY A 50 11.02 -30.02 19.28
C GLY A 50 11.05 -30.77 17.96
N CYS A 51 9.91 -31.18 17.38
CA CYS A 51 9.82 -31.93 16.14
C CYS A 51 9.90 -31.01 14.91
N GLU A 52 10.28 -31.59 13.76
CA GLU A 52 10.19 -30.92 12.45
C GLU A 52 9.19 -31.68 11.58
N PRO A 53 8.13 -31.01 11.04
CA PRO A 53 7.75 -29.63 11.30
C PRO A 53 7.26 -29.37 12.74
N PRO A 54 7.43 -28.16 13.28
CA PRO A 54 7.07 -27.88 14.66
C PRO A 54 5.55 -27.89 14.85
N SER A 55 5.08 -28.46 15.97
CA SER A 55 3.70 -28.30 16.42
C SER A 55 3.62 -27.29 17.57
N VAL A 56 2.48 -26.61 17.71
CA VAL A 56 2.24 -25.66 18.80
C VAL A 56 0.94 -26.01 19.49
N MET A 57 1.05 -26.30 20.77
CA MET A 57 -0.07 -26.40 21.68
C MET A 57 -0.31 -25.02 22.32
N THR A 58 -1.56 -24.54 22.26
CA THR A 58 -1.99 -23.29 22.89
C THR A 58 -3.05 -23.61 23.92
N GLU A 59 -2.77 -23.25 25.16
CA GLU A 59 -3.71 -23.31 26.27
C GLU A 59 -4.26 -21.91 26.51
N VAL A 60 -5.58 -21.76 26.53
CA VAL A 60 -6.25 -20.48 26.81
C VAL A 60 -7.08 -20.62 28.07
N PHE A 61 -6.86 -19.73 29.03
CA PHE A 61 -7.60 -19.66 30.29
C PHE A 61 -8.37 -18.35 30.28
N LEU A 62 -9.68 -18.44 30.38
CA LEU A 62 -10.58 -17.28 30.47
C LEU A 62 -11.20 -17.24 31.89
N PHE A 63 -10.82 -16.23 32.66
CA PHE A 63 -11.30 -16.03 34.00
C PHE A 63 -12.48 -15.06 34.02
N ALA A 64 -13.62 -15.50 34.50
CA ALA A 64 -14.78 -14.66 34.69
C ALA A 64 -14.58 -13.73 35.92
N LEU A 65 -15.46 -12.75 36.06
CA LEU A 65 -15.41 -11.77 37.16
C LEU A 65 -15.71 -12.41 38.55
N ASP A 66 -16.43 -13.51 38.57
CA ASP A 66 -16.74 -14.31 39.77
C ASP A 66 -15.60 -15.24 40.19
N GLY A 67 -14.50 -15.27 39.47
CA GLY A 67 -13.34 -16.11 39.71
C GLY A 67 -13.40 -17.51 39.07
N SER A 68 -14.49 -17.86 38.39
CA SER A 68 -14.54 -19.10 37.60
C SER A 68 -13.58 -19.05 36.41
N CYS A 69 -13.11 -20.22 35.98
CA CYS A 69 -12.13 -20.32 34.87
C CYS A 69 -12.55 -21.36 33.86
N GLU A 70 -12.68 -20.94 32.62
CA GLU A 70 -12.82 -21.82 31.48
C GLU A 70 -11.44 -22.10 30.86
N LYS A 71 -11.19 -23.35 30.44
CA LYS A 71 -9.92 -23.80 29.87
C LYS A 71 -10.15 -24.38 28.50
N PHE A 72 -9.31 -23.95 27.55
CA PHE A 72 -9.37 -24.40 26.15
C PHE A 72 -7.97 -24.87 25.72
N TYR A 73 -7.94 -25.92 24.90
CA TYR A 73 -6.72 -26.55 24.39
C TYR A 73 -6.81 -26.66 22.88
N PHE A 74 -5.81 -26.13 22.19
CA PHE A 74 -5.70 -26.21 20.74
C PHE A 74 -4.32 -26.67 20.33
N ASN A 75 -4.25 -27.52 19.32
CA ASN A 75 -2.99 -27.92 18.70
C ASN A 75 -3.03 -27.62 17.21
N SER A 76 -1.94 -27.12 16.68
CA SER A 76 -1.72 -26.95 15.24
C SER A 76 -0.30 -27.32 14.88
N GLU A 77 -0.18 -27.97 13.71
CA GLU A 77 1.10 -28.44 13.17
C GLU A 77 1.61 -27.49 12.08
N GLY A 78 2.93 -27.37 12.01
CA GLY A 78 3.63 -26.77 10.89
C GLY A 78 3.55 -27.66 9.66
N LYS A 79 3.90 -27.11 8.50
CA LYS A 79 4.02 -27.86 7.27
C LYS A 79 5.49 -27.95 6.86
N ALA A 80 5.86 -29.03 6.17
CA ALA A 80 7.24 -29.28 5.78
C ALA A 80 7.84 -28.21 4.83
N ASP A 81 7.00 -27.50 4.09
CA ASP A 81 7.40 -26.42 3.19
C ASP A 81 7.47 -25.03 3.86
N GLU A 82 7.23 -24.98 5.17
CA GLU A 82 7.30 -23.72 5.95
C GLU A 82 8.64 -23.60 6.67
N VAL A 83 9.14 -22.37 6.75
CA VAL A 83 10.22 -22.03 7.68
C VAL A 83 9.69 -22.20 9.10
N ALA A 84 10.43 -22.88 9.98
CA ALA A 84 10.00 -23.23 11.34
C ALA A 84 9.37 -22.05 12.11
N ARG A 85 9.96 -20.85 12.03
CA ARG A 85 9.42 -19.64 12.65
C ARG A 85 8.04 -19.26 12.08
N ALA A 86 7.85 -19.35 10.77
CA ALA A 86 6.57 -19.02 10.12
C ALA A 86 5.50 -20.05 10.48
N ALA A 87 5.86 -21.32 10.55
CA ALA A 87 5.00 -22.41 10.97
C ALA A 87 4.48 -22.20 12.40
N VAL A 88 5.36 -21.84 13.34
CA VAL A 88 4.99 -21.52 14.74
C VAL A 88 4.04 -20.32 14.79
N HIS A 89 4.35 -19.24 14.08
CA HIS A 89 3.47 -18.05 14.05
C HIS A 89 2.08 -18.37 13.51
N ARG A 90 2.01 -19.15 12.43
CA ARG A 90 0.73 -19.57 11.86
C ARG A 90 -0.05 -20.46 12.84
N ALA A 91 0.63 -21.41 13.47
CA ALA A 91 0.01 -22.34 14.42
C ALA A 91 -0.59 -21.60 15.63
N VAL A 92 0.14 -20.64 16.24
CA VAL A 92 -0.37 -19.79 17.33
C VAL A 92 -1.59 -18.99 16.89
N LYS A 93 -1.52 -18.34 15.73
CA LYS A 93 -2.65 -17.56 15.18
C LYS A 93 -3.88 -18.44 14.95
N ARG A 94 -3.67 -19.63 14.36
CA ARG A 94 -4.72 -20.57 14.05
C ARG A 94 -5.42 -21.06 15.32
N ASN A 95 -4.67 -21.40 16.37
CA ASN A 95 -5.21 -21.86 17.64
C ASN A 95 -6.06 -20.78 18.32
N LEU A 96 -5.56 -19.54 18.38
CA LEU A 96 -6.30 -18.43 18.97
C LEU A 96 -7.53 -18.03 18.14
N TYR A 97 -7.43 -18.05 16.81
CA TYR A 97 -8.58 -17.77 15.95
C TYR A 97 -9.72 -18.76 16.20
N ARG A 98 -9.40 -20.07 16.32
CA ARG A 98 -10.38 -21.09 16.71
C ARG A 98 -10.98 -20.86 18.09
N PHE A 99 -10.17 -20.42 19.05
CA PHE A 99 -10.69 -20.08 20.38
C PHE A 99 -11.78 -19.00 20.29
N PHE A 100 -11.53 -17.90 19.59
CA PHE A 100 -12.51 -16.82 19.45
C PHE A 100 -13.77 -17.26 18.70
N GLN A 101 -13.63 -18.09 17.66
CA GLN A 101 -14.78 -18.64 16.95
C GLN A 101 -15.64 -19.55 17.85
N ILE A 102 -15.02 -20.43 18.60
CA ILE A 102 -15.73 -21.41 19.44
C ILE A 102 -16.34 -20.73 20.67
N ARG A 103 -15.57 -19.90 21.38
CA ARG A 103 -16.00 -19.33 22.65
C ARG A 103 -16.91 -18.13 22.50
N PHE A 104 -16.71 -17.32 21.51
CA PHE A 104 -17.43 -16.07 21.31
C PHE A 104 -18.30 -16.05 20.05
N ALA A 105 -18.41 -17.15 19.32
CA ALA A 105 -19.09 -17.22 18.04
C ALA A 105 -18.68 -16.06 17.11
N ALA A 106 -17.39 -15.65 17.20
CA ALA A 106 -16.89 -14.50 16.47
C ALA A 106 -17.03 -14.72 14.95
N ALA A 107 -17.54 -13.70 14.27
CA ALA A 107 -17.66 -13.74 12.81
C ALA A 107 -16.29 -13.96 12.16
N PRO A 108 -16.23 -14.77 11.09
CA PRO A 108 -14.99 -14.96 10.35
C PRO A 108 -14.47 -13.64 9.78
N ALA A 109 -13.20 -13.33 10.03
CA ALA A 109 -12.54 -12.20 9.40
C ALA A 109 -12.29 -12.52 7.92
N PRO A 110 -12.50 -11.58 6.97
CA PRO A 110 -12.34 -11.84 5.54
C PRO A 110 -10.95 -12.41 5.17
N TRP A 111 -9.90 -11.93 5.82
CA TRP A 111 -8.52 -12.37 5.62
C TRP A 111 -8.07 -13.48 6.59
N GLY A 112 -8.95 -13.93 7.48
CA GLY A 112 -8.62 -14.91 8.51
C GLY A 112 -7.41 -14.50 9.33
N ILE A 113 -6.41 -15.37 9.42
CA ILE A 113 -5.14 -15.11 10.10
C ILE A 113 -4.02 -14.63 9.17
N LEU A 114 -4.30 -14.39 7.90
CA LEU A 114 -3.33 -13.86 6.96
C LEU A 114 -3.12 -12.37 7.22
N HIS A 115 -2.09 -12.06 7.99
CA HIS A 115 -1.70 -10.69 8.31
C HIS A 115 -0.50 -10.27 7.45
N GLY A 116 -0.39 -8.98 7.20
CA GLY A 116 0.74 -8.38 6.50
C GLY A 116 0.30 -7.41 5.41
N VAL A 117 1.21 -6.51 5.08
CA VAL A 117 0.99 -5.47 4.07
C VAL A 117 0.90 -6.08 2.66
N ARG A 118 1.63 -7.16 2.42
CA ARG A 118 1.78 -7.81 1.10
C ARG A 118 1.45 -9.30 1.18
N PRO A 119 0.17 -9.64 1.23
CA PRO A 119 -0.24 -11.04 1.35
C PRO A 119 0.06 -11.88 0.09
N THR A 120 0.26 -11.26 -1.08
CA THR A 120 0.66 -11.91 -2.34
C THR A 120 1.99 -12.66 -2.24
N LYS A 121 2.91 -12.25 -1.36
CA LYS A 121 4.24 -12.87 -1.24
C LYS A 121 4.19 -14.37 -0.92
N ILE A 122 3.22 -14.83 -0.14
CA ILE A 122 3.06 -16.25 0.17
C ILE A 122 2.59 -17.01 -1.06
N VAL A 123 1.67 -16.43 -1.82
CA VAL A 123 1.14 -17.04 -3.05
C VAL A 123 2.25 -17.15 -4.11
N HIS A 124 3.03 -16.09 -4.32
CA HIS A 124 4.19 -16.14 -5.22
C HIS A 124 5.21 -17.22 -4.84
N ARG A 125 5.41 -17.47 -3.54
CA ARG A 125 6.28 -18.55 -3.09
C ARG A 125 5.73 -19.93 -3.50
N TRP A 126 4.43 -20.15 -3.34
CA TRP A 126 3.78 -21.42 -3.71
C TRP A 126 3.69 -21.61 -5.23
N LEU A 127 3.42 -20.55 -6.00
CA LEU A 127 3.46 -20.61 -7.47
C LEU A 127 4.85 -20.99 -7.98
N ARG A 128 5.92 -20.42 -7.40
CA ARG A 128 7.31 -20.81 -7.73
C ARG A 128 7.66 -22.24 -7.33
N ALA A 129 7.00 -22.78 -6.31
CA ALA A 129 7.11 -24.19 -5.94
C ALA A 129 6.26 -25.13 -6.82
N GLY A 130 5.56 -24.60 -7.84
CA GLY A 130 4.76 -25.37 -8.79
C GLY A 130 3.33 -25.69 -8.34
N MET A 131 2.86 -25.09 -7.24
CA MET A 131 1.49 -25.30 -6.75
C MET A 131 0.48 -24.64 -7.71
N LYS A 132 -0.60 -25.33 -8.01
CA LYS A 132 -1.67 -24.83 -8.88
C LYS A 132 -2.60 -23.86 -8.15
N SER A 133 -3.23 -22.95 -8.88
CA SER A 133 -4.13 -21.92 -8.31
C SER A 133 -5.24 -22.52 -7.42
N ALA A 134 -5.86 -23.62 -7.83
CA ALA A 134 -6.90 -24.27 -7.04
C ALA A 134 -6.38 -24.79 -5.68
N GLU A 135 -5.18 -25.36 -5.66
CA GLU A 135 -4.52 -25.85 -4.44
C GLU A 135 -4.13 -24.69 -3.52
N ILE A 136 -3.68 -23.56 -4.10
CA ILE A 136 -3.34 -22.34 -3.36
C ILE A 136 -4.59 -21.76 -2.70
N ILE A 137 -5.71 -21.66 -3.44
CA ILE A 137 -6.97 -21.17 -2.92
C ILE A 137 -7.46 -22.05 -1.77
N ALA A 138 -7.47 -23.37 -1.94
CA ALA A 138 -7.83 -24.31 -0.87
C ALA A 138 -6.92 -24.13 0.36
N ARG A 139 -5.62 -24.02 0.15
CA ARG A 139 -4.65 -23.83 1.24
C ARG A 139 -4.82 -22.52 1.99
N LEU A 140 -5.17 -21.41 1.30
CA LEU A 140 -5.48 -20.13 1.93
C LEU A 140 -6.72 -20.24 2.82
N GLN A 141 -7.74 -20.97 2.39
CA GLN A 141 -8.95 -21.19 3.18
C GLN A 141 -8.67 -22.11 4.39
N ASP A 142 -8.02 -23.23 4.18
CA ASP A 142 -7.82 -24.25 5.20
C ASP A 142 -6.79 -23.84 6.25
N ASP A 143 -5.64 -23.28 5.83
CA ASP A 143 -4.52 -22.98 6.73
C ASP A 143 -4.58 -21.58 7.33
N TYR A 144 -5.17 -20.63 6.59
CA TYR A 144 -5.20 -19.22 6.99
C TYR A 144 -6.60 -18.69 7.29
N TYR A 145 -7.65 -19.50 7.10
CA TYR A 145 -9.05 -19.10 7.28
C TYR A 145 -9.46 -17.90 6.40
N CYS A 146 -8.79 -17.69 5.27
CA CYS A 146 -9.21 -16.68 4.30
C CYS A 146 -10.60 -17.04 3.74
N SER A 147 -11.47 -16.04 3.61
CA SER A 147 -12.73 -16.23 2.92
C SER A 147 -12.50 -16.61 1.45
N PRO A 148 -13.40 -17.39 0.82
CA PRO A 148 -13.26 -17.78 -0.58
C PRO A 148 -12.98 -16.61 -1.54
N PRO A 149 -13.69 -15.45 -1.45
CA PRO A 149 -13.40 -14.30 -2.32
C PRO A 149 -11.99 -13.73 -2.13
N LYS A 150 -11.48 -13.68 -0.89
CA LYS A 150 -10.13 -13.14 -0.63
C LYS A 150 -9.03 -14.10 -1.05
N ALA A 151 -9.24 -15.42 -0.87
CA ALA A 151 -8.33 -16.45 -1.37
C ALA A 151 -8.24 -16.42 -2.90
N GLN A 152 -9.36 -16.23 -3.59
CA GLN A 152 -9.42 -16.08 -5.04
C GLN A 152 -8.73 -14.80 -5.51
N LEU A 153 -9.07 -13.65 -4.91
CA LEU A 153 -8.50 -12.34 -5.23
C LEU A 153 -6.97 -12.35 -5.17
N ILE A 154 -6.40 -12.80 -4.06
CA ILE A 154 -4.94 -12.78 -3.88
C ILE A 154 -4.22 -13.75 -4.83
N THR A 155 -4.86 -14.87 -5.17
CA THR A 155 -4.32 -15.83 -6.13
C THR A 155 -4.35 -15.27 -7.53
N GLU A 156 -5.45 -14.64 -7.94
CA GLU A 156 -5.60 -14.00 -9.25
C GLU A 156 -4.57 -12.86 -9.43
N VAL A 157 -4.44 -11.98 -8.43
CA VAL A 157 -3.42 -10.92 -8.43
C VAL A 157 -2.03 -11.50 -8.63
N ALA A 158 -1.64 -12.51 -7.85
CA ALA A 158 -0.31 -13.09 -7.93
C ALA A 158 -0.03 -13.76 -9.29
N VAL A 159 -1.01 -14.47 -9.86
CA VAL A 159 -0.88 -15.10 -11.19
C VAL A 159 -0.72 -14.03 -12.26
N ARG A 160 -1.52 -12.96 -12.20
CA ARG A 160 -1.45 -11.87 -13.19
C ARG A 160 -0.13 -11.10 -13.15
N GLN A 161 0.52 -11.06 -12.00
CA GLN A 161 1.82 -10.40 -11.82
C GLN A 161 3.00 -11.21 -12.40
N LEU A 162 2.87 -12.52 -12.60
CA LEU A 162 3.98 -13.38 -13.00
C LEU A 162 4.74 -12.90 -14.24
N PRO A 163 4.11 -12.45 -15.36
CA PRO A 163 4.83 -11.98 -16.53
C PRO A 163 5.73 -10.77 -16.24
N PHE A 164 5.25 -9.84 -15.42
CA PHE A 164 5.99 -8.63 -15.05
C PHE A 164 7.18 -8.93 -14.14
N LEU A 165 7.00 -9.85 -13.19
CA LEU A 165 8.04 -10.25 -12.25
C LEU A 165 9.12 -11.14 -12.89
N ALA A 166 8.76 -11.92 -13.92
CA ALA A 166 9.68 -12.77 -14.66
C ALA A 166 10.59 -11.97 -15.62
N GLN A 167 10.13 -10.80 -16.07
CA GLN A 167 10.89 -9.92 -16.97
C GLN A 167 11.89 -9.02 -16.23
N SER A 168 11.77 -8.90 -14.91
CA SER A 168 12.66 -8.05 -14.10
C SER A 168 14.07 -8.63 -14.06
N ALA A 169 14.99 -8.01 -14.79
CA ALA A 169 16.41 -8.36 -14.76
C ALA A 169 17.05 -7.85 -13.45
N GLU A 170 18.11 -8.51 -12.97
CA GLU A 170 18.80 -8.18 -11.72
C GLU A 170 19.30 -6.72 -11.65
N ARG A 171 19.68 -6.15 -12.80
CA ARG A 171 20.16 -4.75 -12.94
C ARG A 171 19.09 -3.78 -13.46
N THR A 172 17.82 -4.18 -13.42
CA THR A 172 16.70 -3.34 -13.83
C THR A 172 16.13 -2.62 -12.61
N VAL A 173 15.91 -1.31 -12.72
CA VAL A 173 15.43 -0.46 -11.62
C VAL A 173 14.27 0.42 -12.07
N SER A 174 13.49 0.88 -11.11
CA SER A 174 12.51 1.96 -11.29
C SER A 174 13.00 3.25 -10.61
N ILE A 175 12.63 4.38 -11.18
CA ILE A 175 12.93 5.71 -10.64
C ILE A 175 11.66 6.28 -10.02
N TYR A 176 11.74 6.75 -8.79
CA TYR A 176 10.68 7.51 -8.12
C TYR A 176 11.14 8.94 -7.85
N VAL A 177 10.35 9.92 -8.31
CA VAL A 177 10.62 11.34 -8.06
C VAL A 177 9.50 11.93 -7.20
N GLY A 178 9.84 12.31 -5.97
CA GLY A 178 8.92 12.87 -4.99
C GLY A 178 8.83 14.40 -5.07
N ILE A 179 7.67 14.92 -5.45
CA ILE A 179 7.35 16.35 -5.45
C ILE A 179 6.44 16.63 -4.24
N PRO A 180 6.95 17.19 -3.14
CA PRO A 180 6.24 17.23 -1.87
C PRO A 180 5.29 18.42 -1.74
N PHE A 181 4.63 18.86 -2.83
CA PHE A 181 3.77 20.05 -2.83
C PHE A 181 2.34 19.73 -3.23
N CYS A 182 1.39 20.44 -2.61
CA CYS A 182 -0.03 20.47 -2.98
C CYS A 182 -0.55 21.91 -2.92
N LEU A 183 -1.58 22.23 -3.72
CA LEU A 183 -2.27 23.52 -3.65
C LEU A 183 -3.07 23.68 -2.34
N SER A 184 -3.62 22.57 -1.83
CA SER A 184 -4.31 22.48 -0.54
C SER A 184 -4.16 21.10 0.03
N ARG A 185 -4.34 20.92 1.34
CA ARG A 185 -4.22 19.64 2.01
C ARG A 185 -5.58 18.98 2.19
N CYS A 186 -5.80 17.83 1.56
CA CYS A 186 -7.00 17.02 1.77
C CYS A 186 -7.05 16.48 3.20
N LEU A 187 -8.23 16.41 3.82
CA LEU A 187 -8.38 16.07 5.24
C LEU A 187 -7.93 14.64 5.57
N TYR A 188 -8.17 13.69 4.67
CA TYR A 188 -7.80 12.28 4.83
C TYR A 188 -6.31 12.01 4.57
N CYS A 189 -5.61 12.94 3.90
CA CYS A 189 -4.25 12.69 3.43
C CYS A 189 -3.24 12.57 4.57
N SER A 190 -2.49 11.49 4.56
CA SER A 190 -1.41 11.22 5.51
C SER A 190 -0.03 11.22 4.87
N PHE A 191 0.07 11.50 3.57
CA PHE A 191 1.34 11.62 2.88
C PHE A 191 2.07 12.91 3.31
N PRO A 192 3.41 12.86 3.42
CA PRO A 192 4.21 14.05 3.65
C PRO A 192 4.03 15.02 2.47
N SER A 193 3.33 16.12 2.70
CA SER A 193 3.13 17.16 1.70
C SER A 193 3.12 18.53 2.36
N ASN A 194 3.62 19.52 1.63
CA ASN A 194 3.66 20.92 2.01
C ASN A 194 2.73 21.70 1.08
N LEU A 195 2.21 22.82 1.56
CA LEU A 195 1.58 23.79 0.65
C LEU A 195 2.64 24.32 -0.31
N LEU A 196 2.23 24.56 -1.56
CA LEU A 196 3.12 25.10 -2.57
C LEU A 196 3.72 26.43 -2.07
N PRO A 197 5.04 26.57 -1.97
CA PRO A 197 5.68 27.77 -1.48
C PRO A 197 5.75 28.87 -2.55
N GLY A 198 6.17 30.07 -2.14
CA GLY A 198 6.48 31.14 -3.09
C GLY A 198 7.64 30.80 -4.03
N ARG A 199 7.72 31.49 -5.16
CA ARG A 199 8.64 31.17 -6.28
C ARG A 199 10.11 31.09 -5.87
N GLU A 200 10.58 31.90 -4.95
CA GLU A 200 11.97 31.88 -4.48
C GLU A 200 12.33 30.55 -3.79
N LYS A 201 11.49 30.11 -2.83
CA LYS A 201 11.67 28.83 -2.16
C LYS A 201 11.49 27.65 -3.13
N LEU A 202 10.61 27.80 -4.10
CA LEU A 202 10.42 26.80 -5.14
C LEU A 202 11.65 26.70 -6.03
N ARG A 203 12.29 27.81 -6.39
CA ARG A 203 13.58 27.79 -7.12
C ARG A 203 14.64 27.05 -6.34
N THR A 204 14.80 27.33 -5.04
CA THR A 204 15.73 26.58 -4.18
C THR A 204 15.45 25.09 -4.19
N PHE A 205 14.16 24.69 -4.15
CA PHE A 205 13.80 23.27 -4.25
C PHE A 205 14.20 22.67 -5.60
N MET A 206 13.95 23.37 -6.70
CA MET A 206 14.30 22.90 -8.05
C MET A 206 15.80 22.73 -8.25
N ASP A 207 16.62 23.65 -7.69
CA ASP A 207 18.08 23.56 -7.75
C ASP A 207 18.60 22.35 -6.96
N VAL A 208 18.03 22.09 -5.78
CA VAL A 208 18.35 20.89 -4.99
C VAL A 208 17.88 19.61 -5.67
N LEU A 209 16.67 19.62 -6.25
CA LEU A 209 16.15 18.50 -7.01
C LEU A 209 17.04 18.18 -8.23
N ALA A 210 17.54 19.19 -8.92
CA ALA A 210 18.45 19.01 -10.05
C ALA A 210 19.76 18.32 -9.64
N ARG A 211 20.31 18.67 -8.47
CA ARG A 211 21.49 18.00 -7.90
C ARG A 211 21.19 16.53 -7.55
N ASP A 212 20.06 16.27 -6.91
CA ASP A 212 19.61 14.92 -6.52
C ASP A 212 19.41 14.03 -7.75
N LEU A 213 18.74 14.55 -8.79
CA LEU A 213 18.54 13.89 -10.10
C LEU A 213 19.86 13.56 -10.78
N SER A 214 20.79 14.55 -10.85
CA SER A 214 22.09 14.37 -11.50
C SER A 214 22.93 13.30 -10.81
N ALA A 215 22.98 13.31 -9.47
CA ALA A 215 23.69 12.30 -8.70
C ALA A 215 23.09 10.91 -8.88
N ALA A 216 21.75 10.78 -8.88
CA ALA A 216 21.08 9.51 -9.12
C ALA A 216 21.32 8.98 -10.55
N ALA A 217 21.28 9.85 -11.54
CA ALA A 217 21.57 9.47 -12.93
C ALA A 217 23.03 9.00 -13.12
N GLU A 218 23.98 9.64 -12.42
CA GLU A 218 25.37 9.20 -12.39
C GLU A 218 25.51 7.82 -11.75
N ASP A 219 24.86 7.59 -10.58
CA ASP A 219 24.86 6.30 -9.90
C ASP A 219 24.28 5.19 -10.80
N VAL A 220 23.12 5.43 -11.44
CA VAL A 220 22.48 4.49 -12.36
C VAL A 220 23.40 4.13 -13.53
N ARG A 221 24.02 5.13 -14.15
CA ARG A 221 24.94 4.93 -15.27
C ARG A 221 26.23 4.20 -14.86
N THR A 222 26.85 4.63 -13.77
CA THR A 222 28.15 4.08 -13.29
C THR A 222 28.00 2.62 -12.88
N LEU A 223 26.86 2.28 -12.26
CA LEU A 223 26.54 0.91 -11.84
C LEU A 223 25.95 0.05 -12.95
N GLY A 224 25.82 0.55 -14.19
CA GLY A 224 25.28 -0.19 -15.32
C GLY A 224 23.82 -0.65 -15.10
N LEU A 225 23.02 0.18 -14.45
CA LEU A 225 21.61 -0.11 -14.20
C LEU A 225 20.73 0.32 -15.35
N THR A 226 19.68 -0.45 -15.63
CA THR A 226 18.70 -0.19 -16.69
C THR A 226 17.40 0.31 -16.08
N VAL A 227 16.88 1.44 -16.55
CA VAL A 227 15.62 2.01 -16.06
C VAL A 227 14.45 1.41 -16.82
N GLU A 228 13.51 0.75 -16.12
CA GLU A 228 12.28 0.17 -16.70
C GLU A 228 11.08 1.10 -16.54
N SER A 229 10.95 1.77 -15.38
CA SER A 229 9.86 2.71 -15.13
C SER A 229 10.31 3.97 -14.42
N ILE A 230 9.61 5.08 -14.71
CA ILE A 230 9.77 6.38 -14.07
C ILE A 230 8.41 6.76 -13.47
N TYR A 231 8.38 7.15 -12.21
CA TYR A 231 7.17 7.55 -11.52
C TYR A 231 7.38 8.89 -10.78
N ILE A 232 6.66 9.91 -11.19
CA ILE A 232 6.66 11.23 -10.54
C ILE A 232 5.39 11.35 -9.71
N GLY A 233 5.56 11.41 -8.38
CA GLY A 233 4.45 11.44 -7.43
C GLY A 233 4.77 12.25 -6.18
N GLY A 234 4.11 11.90 -5.08
CA GLY A 234 4.32 12.50 -3.76
C GLY A 234 3.13 13.28 -3.24
N GLY A 235 3.15 14.61 -3.33
CA GLY A 235 2.00 15.47 -3.06
C GLY A 235 1.08 15.53 -4.28
N THR A 236 1.33 16.52 -5.12
CA THR A 236 0.66 16.68 -6.42
C THR A 236 1.67 17.31 -7.37
N PRO A 237 2.39 16.56 -8.20
CA PRO A 237 3.42 17.11 -9.10
C PRO A 237 2.91 18.25 -9.98
N THR A 238 1.67 18.17 -10.43
CA THR A 238 1.02 19.21 -11.23
C THR A 238 0.65 20.49 -10.44
N SER A 239 0.88 20.52 -9.13
CA SER A 239 0.75 21.75 -8.34
C SER A 239 1.84 22.78 -8.67
N LEU A 240 2.96 22.34 -9.24
CA LEU A 240 4.01 23.24 -9.70
C LEU A 240 3.47 24.22 -10.77
N PRO A 241 3.88 25.51 -10.79
CA PRO A 241 3.61 26.41 -11.90
C PRO A 241 4.10 25.82 -13.23
N ASN A 242 3.49 26.23 -14.36
CA ASN A 242 3.74 25.63 -15.67
C ASN A 242 5.23 25.60 -16.04
N ASP A 243 5.97 26.68 -15.78
CA ASP A 243 7.40 26.78 -16.03
C ASP A 243 8.24 25.79 -15.20
N PHE A 244 7.97 25.69 -13.91
CA PHE A 244 8.64 24.75 -13.02
C PHE A 244 8.25 23.30 -13.31
N PHE A 245 6.98 23.06 -13.69
CA PHE A 245 6.54 21.72 -14.11
C PHE A 245 7.26 21.27 -15.37
N ALA A 246 7.37 22.15 -16.38
CA ALA A 246 8.10 21.85 -17.61
C ALA A 246 9.60 21.61 -17.35
N GLU A 247 10.21 22.43 -16.49
CA GLU A 247 11.60 22.26 -16.08
C GLU A 247 11.82 20.91 -15.36
N MET A 248 10.95 20.54 -14.43
CA MET A 248 10.99 19.26 -13.71
C MET A 248 10.90 18.07 -14.69
N LEU A 249 9.91 18.05 -15.60
CA LEU A 249 9.77 16.99 -16.59
C LEU A 249 11.01 16.88 -17.51
N LYS A 250 11.54 18.04 -17.96
CA LYS A 250 12.77 18.08 -18.77
C LYS A 250 13.95 17.48 -18.02
N MET A 251 14.16 17.82 -16.76
CA MET A 251 15.24 17.27 -15.94
C MET A 251 15.12 15.76 -15.78
N VAL A 252 13.94 15.26 -15.43
CA VAL A 252 13.70 13.82 -15.26
C VAL A 252 13.87 13.05 -16.56
N TYR A 253 13.29 13.57 -17.65
CA TYR A 253 13.42 12.98 -18.99
C TYR A 253 14.90 12.87 -19.42
N ASN A 254 15.65 13.95 -19.33
CA ASN A 254 17.05 13.97 -19.72
C ASN A 254 17.94 13.07 -18.85
N ALA A 255 17.58 12.90 -17.57
CA ALA A 255 18.35 12.08 -16.63
C ALA A 255 18.14 10.57 -16.85
N PHE A 256 16.93 10.12 -17.16
CA PHE A 256 16.56 8.70 -17.09
C PHE A 256 15.86 8.12 -18.29
N TYR A 257 15.27 8.93 -19.17
CA TYR A 257 14.51 8.41 -20.30
C TYR A 257 15.42 7.78 -21.34
N GLY A 258 15.06 6.59 -21.80
CA GLY A 258 15.79 5.84 -22.84
C GLY A 258 14.94 4.70 -23.38
N LEU A 259 15.50 3.91 -24.29
CA LEU A 259 14.79 2.82 -24.99
C LEU A 259 14.27 1.71 -24.06
N SER A 260 14.84 1.58 -22.87
CA SER A 260 14.41 0.60 -21.86
C SER A 260 13.23 1.05 -21.01
N VAL A 261 12.86 2.34 -21.04
CA VAL A 261 11.75 2.86 -20.23
C VAL A 261 10.42 2.45 -20.85
N ALA A 262 9.76 1.50 -20.23
CA ALA A 262 8.46 0.99 -20.64
C ALA A 262 7.28 1.78 -20.08
N GLU A 263 7.45 2.43 -18.91
CA GLU A 263 6.42 3.21 -18.26
C GLU A 263 6.97 4.53 -17.70
N PHE A 264 6.30 5.64 -18.01
CA PHE A 264 6.58 6.95 -17.44
C PHE A 264 5.27 7.54 -16.89
N THR A 265 5.12 7.52 -15.57
CA THR A 265 3.90 7.93 -14.86
C THR A 265 4.07 9.31 -14.23
N VAL A 266 3.02 10.14 -14.33
CA VAL A 266 2.90 11.42 -13.63
C VAL A 266 1.59 11.45 -12.85
N GLU A 267 1.66 11.67 -11.54
CA GLU A 267 0.47 11.93 -10.73
C GLU A 267 -0.07 13.34 -11.02
N ALA A 268 -1.26 13.38 -11.60
CA ALA A 268 -2.02 14.60 -11.88
C ALA A 268 -3.36 14.57 -11.14
N GLY A 269 -3.34 14.10 -9.90
CA GLY A 269 -4.51 13.68 -9.13
C GLY A 269 -5.55 14.77 -8.83
N ARG A 270 -5.34 16.01 -9.28
CA ARG A 270 -6.22 17.15 -8.94
C ARG A 270 -6.46 18.03 -10.15
N PRO A 271 -7.73 18.17 -10.60
CA PRO A 271 -8.09 19.05 -11.72
C PRO A 271 -7.69 20.51 -11.52
N ASP A 272 -7.78 21.03 -10.29
CA ASP A 272 -7.42 22.41 -9.95
C ASP A 272 -5.91 22.73 -10.11
N SER A 273 -5.09 21.72 -10.33
CA SER A 273 -3.64 21.86 -10.57
C SER A 273 -3.23 21.65 -12.04
N MET A 274 -4.17 21.30 -12.91
CA MET A 274 -3.90 20.99 -14.32
C MET A 274 -4.08 22.20 -15.23
N SER A 275 -3.33 22.22 -16.33
CA SER A 275 -3.49 23.20 -17.42
C SER A 275 -3.20 22.56 -18.78
N ALA A 276 -3.64 23.19 -19.87
CA ALA A 276 -3.37 22.74 -21.22
C ALA A 276 -1.85 22.66 -21.52
N GLU A 277 -1.08 23.62 -20.98
CA GLU A 277 0.39 23.64 -21.14
C GLU A 277 1.04 22.43 -20.45
N LYS A 278 0.56 22.01 -19.29
CA LYS A 278 1.07 20.81 -18.60
C LYS A 278 0.72 19.55 -19.36
N ILE A 279 -0.48 19.45 -19.93
CA ILE A 279 -0.88 18.33 -20.79
C ILE A 279 0.04 18.25 -22.02
N ALA A 280 0.26 19.38 -22.70
CA ALA A 280 1.17 19.45 -23.85
C ALA A 280 2.61 19.08 -23.46
N CYS A 281 3.06 19.52 -22.28
CA CYS A 281 4.38 19.17 -21.75
C CYS A 281 4.52 17.66 -21.48
N MET A 282 3.54 17.01 -20.84
CA MET A 282 3.55 15.56 -20.63
C MET A 282 3.62 14.78 -21.96
N LYS A 283 2.86 15.20 -22.97
CA LYS A 283 2.97 14.64 -24.33
C LYS A 283 4.38 14.77 -24.89
N SER A 284 4.99 15.95 -24.78
CA SER A 284 6.31 16.25 -25.34
C SER A 284 7.44 15.44 -24.69
N TYR A 285 7.28 15.04 -23.45
CA TYR A 285 8.24 14.22 -22.71
C TYR A 285 7.84 12.75 -22.59
N ALA A 286 7.04 12.24 -23.52
CA ALA A 286 6.67 10.83 -23.66
C ALA A 286 6.11 10.19 -22.36
N VAL A 287 5.33 10.94 -21.60
CA VAL A 287 4.58 10.39 -20.46
C VAL A 287 3.59 9.36 -20.98
N THR A 288 3.62 8.14 -20.42
CA THR A 288 2.80 7.01 -20.86
C THR A 288 1.60 6.75 -19.97
N ARG A 289 1.61 7.30 -18.73
CA ARG A 289 0.52 7.13 -17.76
C ARG A 289 0.31 8.42 -16.96
N VAL A 290 -0.95 8.77 -16.75
CA VAL A 290 -1.35 9.92 -15.93
C VAL A 290 -2.38 9.44 -14.91
N SER A 291 -2.20 9.83 -13.65
CA SER A 291 -3.16 9.52 -12.58
C SER A 291 -4.12 10.69 -12.38
N VAL A 292 -5.40 10.47 -12.57
CA VAL A 292 -6.49 11.44 -12.33
C VAL A 292 -7.36 10.92 -11.19
N ASN A 293 -7.31 11.53 -10.01
CA ASN A 293 -7.83 10.93 -8.78
C ASN A 293 -9.12 11.63 -8.30
N PRO A 294 -10.33 11.17 -8.71
CA PRO A 294 -11.57 11.75 -8.24
C PRO A 294 -11.78 11.55 -6.73
N GLN A 295 -11.38 10.40 -6.18
CA GLN A 295 -11.66 9.89 -4.84
C GLN A 295 -13.15 9.56 -4.63
N SER A 296 -14.06 10.44 -5.06
CA SER A 296 -15.51 10.30 -5.14
C SER A 296 -16.01 11.16 -6.30
N MET A 297 -17.15 10.80 -6.87
CA MET A 297 -17.86 11.62 -7.86
C MET A 297 -19.10 12.29 -7.24
N ARG A 298 -19.12 12.48 -5.91
CA ARG A 298 -20.16 13.19 -5.18
C ARG A 298 -19.64 14.53 -4.69
N GLY A 299 -20.21 15.63 -5.18
CA GLY A 299 -19.75 17.00 -4.86
C GLY A 299 -19.73 17.30 -3.37
N GLU A 300 -20.77 16.89 -2.60
CA GLU A 300 -20.82 17.07 -1.15
C GLU A 300 -19.66 16.36 -0.42
N THR A 301 -19.34 15.14 -0.86
CA THR A 301 -18.20 14.37 -0.31
C THR A 301 -16.89 15.07 -0.60
N LEU A 302 -16.69 15.55 -1.82
CA LEU A 302 -15.48 16.28 -2.21
C LEU A 302 -15.27 17.53 -1.33
N VAL A 303 -16.29 18.31 -1.09
CA VAL A 303 -16.24 19.46 -0.16
C VAL A 303 -15.89 18.99 1.26
N ARG A 304 -16.55 17.93 1.74
CA ARG A 304 -16.34 17.39 3.10
C ARG A 304 -14.92 16.89 3.35
N ILE A 305 -14.26 16.34 2.33
CA ILE A 305 -12.88 15.85 2.44
C ILE A 305 -11.82 16.90 2.04
N GLY A 306 -12.23 18.16 1.79
CA GLY A 306 -11.34 19.27 1.47
C GLY A 306 -10.76 19.23 0.06
N ARG A 307 -11.53 18.74 -0.91
CA ARG A 307 -11.22 18.79 -2.34
C ARG A 307 -11.89 20.01 -2.97
N HIS A 308 -11.14 20.77 -3.78
CA HIS A 308 -11.60 22.01 -4.41
C HIS A 308 -11.88 21.82 -5.91
N HIS A 309 -12.54 20.73 -6.27
CA HIS A 309 -12.99 20.46 -7.63
C HIS A 309 -14.37 19.78 -7.61
N THR A 310 -15.04 19.79 -8.74
CA THR A 310 -16.32 19.12 -8.95
C THR A 310 -16.16 17.82 -9.76
N PRO A 311 -17.18 16.94 -9.78
CA PRO A 311 -17.19 15.79 -10.68
C PRO A 311 -17.01 16.18 -12.15
N GLU A 312 -17.59 17.30 -12.58
CA GLU A 312 -17.49 17.83 -13.95
C GLU A 312 -16.06 18.23 -14.32
N ASP A 313 -15.28 18.73 -13.34
CA ASP A 313 -13.85 19.03 -13.53
C ASP A 313 -13.05 17.76 -13.84
N ILE A 314 -13.35 16.65 -13.18
CA ILE A 314 -12.74 15.35 -13.48
C ILE A 314 -13.09 14.91 -14.90
N VAL A 315 -14.36 14.99 -15.29
CA VAL A 315 -14.82 14.61 -16.64
C VAL A 315 -14.12 15.47 -17.70
N ARG A 316 -14.04 16.78 -17.47
CA ARG A 316 -13.36 17.72 -18.37
C ARG A 316 -11.88 17.35 -18.50
N MET A 317 -11.18 17.17 -17.39
CA MET A 317 -9.75 16.85 -17.37
C MET A 317 -9.45 15.57 -18.13
N VAL A 318 -10.22 14.49 -17.92
CA VAL A 318 -10.04 13.22 -18.65
C VAL A 318 -10.24 13.42 -20.15
N ARG A 319 -11.25 14.18 -20.56
CA ARG A 319 -11.50 14.49 -21.97
C ARG A 319 -10.36 15.30 -22.61
N GLU A 320 -9.86 16.31 -21.91
CA GLU A 320 -8.72 17.12 -22.38
C GLU A 320 -7.45 16.30 -22.54
N ILE A 321 -7.14 15.42 -21.58
CA ILE A 321 -5.98 14.53 -21.67
C ILE A 321 -6.13 13.56 -22.86
N ARG A 322 -7.27 12.89 -22.99
CA ARG A 322 -7.54 11.95 -24.10
C ARG A 322 -7.51 12.61 -25.48
N ALA A 323 -7.99 13.86 -25.57
CA ALA A 323 -7.93 14.63 -26.81
C ALA A 323 -6.50 15.04 -27.21
N ALA A 324 -5.60 15.21 -26.23
CA ALA A 324 -4.25 15.68 -26.46
C ALA A 324 -3.28 14.58 -26.95
N PHE A 325 -3.33 13.39 -26.35
CA PHE A 325 -2.43 12.28 -26.68
C PHE A 325 -2.94 10.94 -26.15
N ASP A 326 -2.43 9.86 -26.73
CA ASP A 326 -2.70 8.50 -26.28
C ASP A 326 -1.86 8.21 -25.02
N VAL A 327 -2.54 7.99 -23.90
CA VAL A 327 -1.91 7.80 -22.60
C VAL A 327 -2.82 6.97 -21.70
N HIS A 328 -2.24 6.08 -20.90
CA HIS A 328 -3.00 5.36 -19.88
C HIS A 328 -3.48 6.33 -18.79
N ILE A 329 -4.73 6.24 -18.42
CA ILE A 329 -5.32 7.02 -17.33
C ILE A 329 -5.66 6.08 -16.17
N ASN A 330 -5.01 6.31 -15.02
CA ASN A 330 -5.40 5.71 -13.74
C ASN A 330 -6.39 6.63 -13.02
N MET A 331 -7.38 6.03 -12.33
CA MET A 331 -8.29 6.76 -11.47
C MET A 331 -8.39 6.11 -10.08
N ASP A 332 -8.18 6.91 -9.03
CA ASP A 332 -8.29 6.43 -7.64
C ASP A 332 -9.65 6.79 -7.05
N VAL A 333 -10.27 5.83 -6.37
CA VAL A 333 -11.52 5.97 -5.60
C VAL A 333 -11.27 5.53 -4.17
N ILE A 334 -11.79 6.27 -3.20
CA ILE A 334 -11.68 5.95 -1.77
C ILE A 334 -13.03 5.46 -1.25
N LEU A 335 -13.04 4.28 -0.66
CA LEU A 335 -14.20 3.67 0.00
C LEU A 335 -14.17 4.00 1.51
N GLY A 336 -15.34 4.21 2.08
CA GLY A 336 -15.47 4.55 3.50
C GLY A 336 -15.32 6.04 3.82
N LEU A 337 -15.50 6.91 2.84
CA LEU A 337 -15.48 8.37 3.06
C LEU A 337 -16.67 8.81 3.93
N PRO A 338 -16.49 9.87 4.75
CA PRO A 338 -17.55 10.36 5.65
C PRO A 338 -18.83 10.73 4.92
N GLY A 339 -19.95 10.18 5.38
CA GLY A 339 -21.29 10.48 4.87
C GLY A 339 -21.63 9.83 3.54
N GLU A 340 -20.81 8.89 3.05
CA GLU A 340 -21.13 8.07 1.89
C GLU A 340 -21.79 6.75 2.28
N THR A 341 -22.57 6.22 1.36
CA THR A 341 -23.23 4.92 1.41
C THR A 341 -22.81 4.06 0.22
N ALA A 342 -23.18 2.78 0.22
CA ALA A 342 -22.95 1.90 -0.93
C ALA A 342 -23.64 2.41 -2.21
N GLU A 343 -24.76 3.17 -2.10
CA GLU A 343 -25.44 3.79 -3.24
C GLU A 343 -24.63 4.94 -3.83
N ASP A 344 -23.98 5.77 -2.97
CA ASP A 344 -23.09 6.85 -3.41
C ASP A 344 -21.85 6.28 -4.14
N VAL A 345 -21.30 5.17 -3.61
CA VAL A 345 -20.22 4.43 -4.28
C VAL A 345 -20.65 3.87 -5.61
N ARG A 346 -21.89 3.32 -5.72
CA ARG A 346 -22.43 2.84 -6.99
C ARG A 346 -22.49 3.95 -8.03
N ALA A 347 -23.00 5.13 -7.66
CA ALA A 347 -23.05 6.29 -8.54
C ALA A 347 -21.64 6.76 -8.94
N THR A 348 -20.70 6.81 -7.99
CA THR A 348 -19.30 7.13 -8.26
C THR A 348 -18.68 6.15 -9.25
N MET A 349 -18.86 4.84 -9.04
CA MET A 349 -18.30 3.83 -9.94
C MET A 349 -18.91 3.86 -11.32
N ALA A 350 -20.21 4.11 -11.45
CA ALA A 350 -20.87 4.28 -12.74
C ALA A 350 -20.27 5.47 -13.52
N ALA A 351 -20.03 6.61 -12.84
CA ALA A 351 -19.40 7.78 -13.45
C ALA A 351 -17.93 7.51 -13.85
N VAL A 352 -17.15 6.86 -12.98
CA VAL A 352 -15.74 6.53 -13.25
C VAL A 352 -15.61 5.54 -14.39
N THR A 353 -16.39 4.45 -14.40
CA THR A 353 -16.31 3.43 -15.46
C THR A 353 -16.79 3.96 -16.82
N ALA A 354 -17.73 4.92 -16.83
CA ALA A 354 -18.17 5.61 -18.04
C ALA A 354 -17.06 6.47 -18.69
N LEU A 355 -16.08 6.93 -17.92
CA LEU A 355 -14.89 7.63 -18.44
C LEU A 355 -13.86 6.66 -19.05
N ALA A 356 -14.09 5.36 -18.89
CA ALA A 356 -13.26 4.29 -19.44
C ALA A 356 -11.75 4.46 -19.15
N PRO A 357 -11.33 4.65 -17.89
CA PRO A 357 -9.91 4.69 -17.58
C PRO A 357 -9.23 3.36 -17.93
N ASP A 358 -7.92 3.35 -17.96
CA ASP A 358 -7.13 2.14 -18.26
C ASP A 358 -6.95 1.28 -17.01
N ASP A 359 -6.82 1.92 -15.85
CA ASP A 359 -6.83 1.26 -14.55
C ASP A 359 -7.55 2.09 -13.47
N ILE A 360 -8.07 1.41 -12.47
CA ILE A 360 -8.81 1.98 -11.34
C ILE A 360 -8.21 1.41 -10.07
N THR A 361 -7.88 2.28 -9.11
CA THR A 361 -7.48 1.84 -7.78
C THR A 361 -8.59 2.08 -6.78
N LEU A 362 -9.05 1.03 -6.13
CA LEU A 362 -9.96 1.09 -5.00
C LEU A 362 -9.15 1.15 -3.70
N HIS A 363 -9.22 2.27 -3.02
CA HIS A 363 -8.60 2.49 -1.72
C HIS A 363 -9.63 2.37 -0.61
N ALA A 364 -9.29 1.69 0.47
CA ALA A 364 -10.06 1.79 1.71
C ALA A 364 -9.51 2.95 2.56
N LEU A 365 -10.40 3.77 3.11
CA LEU A 365 -9.99 4.87 3.98
C LEU A 365 -9.18 4.36 5.17
N ALA A 366 -7.97 4.89 5.33
CA ALA A 366 -7.09 4.57 6.45
C ALA A 366 -6.92 5.80 7.36
N LEU A 367 -7.41 5.71 8.58
CA LEU A 367 -7.29 6.78 9.57
C LEU A 367 -5.92 6.74 10.24
N LYS A 368 -4.94 7.41 9.67
CA LYS A 368 -3.61 7.55 10.29
C LYS A 368 -3.58 8.68 11.30
N ARG A 369 -2.73 8.56 12.33
CA ARG A 369 -2.58 9.56 13.40
C ARG A 369 -2.25 10.97 12.90
N GLY A 370 -1.65 11.10 11.72
CA GLY A 370 -1.28 12.39 11.13
C GLY A 370 -2.31 12.99 10.16
N SER A 371 -3.50 12.38 9.99
CA SER A 371 -4.54 12.93 9.12
C SER A 371 -5.39 13.97 9.86
N ASN A 372 -5.67 15.10 9.21
CA ASN A 372 -6.56 16.13 9.77
C ASN A 372 -7.99 15.61 9.96
N LEU A 373 -8.42 14.61 9.18
CA LEU A 373 -9.74 14.01 9.31
C LEU A 373 -9.95 13.41 10.70
N ARG A 374 -8.96 12.71 11.23
CA ARG A 374 -9.05 12.14 12.58
C ARG A 374 -9.25 13.21 13.65
N LEU A 375 -8.51 14.32 13.56
CA LEU A 375 -8.66 15.44 14.48
C LEU A 375 -10.06 16.06 14.38
N ARG A 376 -10.57 16.25 13.15
CA ARG A 376 -11.90 16.83 12.92
C ARG A 376 -13.04 15.90 13.33
N MET A 377 -12.87 14.60 13.24
CA MET A 377 -13.85 13.63 13.75
C MET A 377 -14.14 13.85 15.24
N GLU A 378 -13.09 14.13 16.03
CA GLU A 378 -13.22 14.37 17.46
C GLU A 378 -13.87 15.73 17.76
N THR A 379 -13.59 16.77 16.97
CA THR A 379 -14.03 18.15 17.20
C THR A 379 -15.34 18.50 16.50
N GLU A 380 -15.64 17.93 15.36
CA GLU A 380 -16.79 18.27 14.49
C GLU A 380 -17.84 17.13 14.43
N HIS A 381 -17.67 16.08 15.24
CA HIS A 381 -18.57 14.91 15.26
C HIS A 381 -18.81 14.27 13.88
N ILE A 382 -17.74 14.18 13.06
CA ILE A 382 -17.83 13.55 11.75
C ILE A 382 -17.88 12.04 11.93
N GLU A 383 -18.99 11.43 11.54
CA GLU A 383 -19.16 9.98 11.58
C GLU A 383 -18.66 9.32 10.29
N LEU A 384 -17.97 8.20 10.45
CA LEU A 384 -17.62 7.32 9.34
C LEU A 384 -18.70 6.27 9.13
N PRO A 385 -18.81 5.71 7.91
CA PRO A 385 -19.63 4.54 7.67
C PRO A 385 -19.24 3.38 8.61
N SER A 386 -20.22 2.60 9.03
CA SER A 386 -19.96 1.39 9.81
C SER A 386 -19.11 0.39 9.02
N ASP A 387 -18.45 -0.55 9.72
CA ASP A 387 -17.70 -1.62 9.05
C ASP A 387 -18.58 -2.39 8.06
N ALA A 388 -19.84 -2.67 8.42
CA ALA A 388 -20.79 -3.35 7.54
C ALA A 388 -21.13 -2.53 6.29
N GLU A 389 -21.30 -1.21 6.43
CA GLU A 389 -21.53 -0.31 5.29
C GLU A 389 -20.30 -0.23 4.40
N THR A 390 -19.11 -0.11 4.99
CA THR A 390 -17.85 -0.07 4.26
C THR A 390 -17.61 -1.38 3.47
N MET A 391 -18.00 -2.52 4.02
CA MET A 391 -17.97 -3.79 3.29
C MET A 391 -18.93 -3.78 2.09
N ARG A 392 -20.17 -3.30 2.26
CA ARG A 392 -21.11 -3.14 1.16
C ARG A 392 -20.61 -2.20 0.06
N MET A 393 -19.96 -1.09 0.45
CA MET A 393 -19.29 -0.19 -0.48
C MET A 393 -18.23 -0.93 -1.31
N SER A 394 -17.39 -1.74 -0.64
CA SER A 394 -16.35 -2.53 -1.30
C SER A 394 -16.93 -3.54 -2.28
N GLU A 395 -17.94 -4.31 -1.88
CA GLU A 395 -18.61 -5.28 -2.75
C GLU A 395 -19.24 -4.60 -3.98
N THR A 396 -19.84 -3.43 -3.77
CA THR A 396 -20.45 -2.62 -4.84
C THR A 396 -19.39 -2.13 -5.83
N ALA A 397 -18.25 -1.60 -5.32
CA ALA A 397 -17.18 -1.10 -6.16
C ALA A 397 -16.48 -2.23 -6.94
N VAL A 398 -16.18 -3.36 -6.28
CA VAL A 398 -15.57 -4.54 -6.92
C VAL A 398 -16.43 -5.07 -8.04
N ARG A 399 -17.75 -5.24 -7.80
CA ARG A 399 -18.68 -5.68 -8.83
C ARG A 399 -18.68 -4.74 -10.03
N ALA A 400 -18.70 -3.43 -9.80
CA ALA A 400 -18.73 -2.44 -10.88
C ALA A 400 -17.47 -2.49 -11.76
N VAL A 401 -16.27 -2.62 -11.16
CA VAL A 401 -15.03 -2.73 -11.93
C VAL A 401 -14.95 -4.06 -12.70
N GLU A 402 -15.37 -5.17 -12.11
CA GLU A 402 -15.37 -6.49 -12.74
C GLU A 402 -16.36 -6.57 -13.93
N GLU A 403 -17.58 -6.03 -13.76
CA GLU A 403 -18.59 -5.93 -14.82
C GLU A 403 -18.12 -5.03 -15.97
N ALA A 404 -17.34 -3.98 -15.67
CA ALA A 404 -16.71 -3.11 -16.67
C ALA A 404 -15.47 -3.72 -17.34
N GLY A 405 -15.10 -4.96 -17.00
CA GLY A 405 -14.02 -5.72 -17.65
C GLY A 405 -12.62 -5.51 -17.05
N TYR A 406 -12.52 -4.83 -15.92
CA TYR A 406 -11.23 -4.70 -15.21
C TYR A 406 -10.95 -5.95 -14.37
N ARG A 407 -9.66 -6.21 -14.14
CA ARG A 407 -9.19 -7.34 -13.34
C ARG A 407 -8.13 -6.88 -12.34
N PRO A 408 -8.06 -7.48 -11.13
CA PRO A 408 -7.11 -7.08 -10.10
C PRO A 408 -5.67 -7.43 -10.54
N TYR A 409 -4.71 -6.51 -10.28
CA TYR A 409 -3.32 -6.72 -10.68
C TYR A 409 -2.29 -6.34 -9.61
N TYR A 410 -2.64 -5.58 -8.60
CA TYR A 410 -1.84 -5.40 -7.40
C TYR A 410 -2.73 -5.21 -6.18
N LEU A 411 -2.18 -5.51 -5.01
CA LEU A 411 -2.89 -5.44 -3.75
C LEU A 411 -1.92 -5.13 -2.61
N TYR A 412 -2.36 -4.26 -1.69
CA TYR A 412 -1.68 -4.07 -0.43
C TYR A 412 -2.66 -3.76 0.70
N ARG A 413 -2.24 -4.06 1.93
CA ARG A 413 -3.01 -3.78 3.14
C ARG A 413 -2.27 -2.81 4.03
N GLN A 414 -3.00 -2.01 4.78
CA GLN A 414 -2.45 -1.11 5.79
C GLN A 414 -3.16 -1.36 7.13
N GLY A 415 -2.53 -1.01 8.23
CA GLY A 415 -3.22 -0.97 9.52
C GLY A 415 -4.24 0.17 9.58
N TYR A 416 -5.27 -0.01 10.40
CA TYR A 416 -6.32 1.00 10.65
C TYR A 416 -7.19 1.34 9.43
N MET A 417 -7.43 0.37 8.55
CA MET A 417 -8.37 0.51 7.43
C MET A 417 -9.79 0.19 7.90
N SER A 418 -10.76 0.97 7.41
CA SER A 418 -12.18 0.70 7.64
C SER A 418 -12.56 -0.69 7.11
N GLY A 419 -13.33 -1.46 7.88
CA GLY A 419 -13.83 -2.77 7.49
C GLY A 419 -12.78 -3.87 7.30
N ASP A 420 -11.53 -3.69 7.78
CA ASP A 420 -10.39 -4.62 7.54
C ASP A 420 -10.17 -4.92 6.04
N LEU A 421 -10.41 -3.92 5.20
CA LEU A 421 -10.30 -4.02 3.76
C LEU A 421 -8.84 -3.94 3.27
N GLU A 422 -8.67 -3.99 1.98
CA GLU A 422 -7.41 -3.83 1.25
C GLU A 422 -7.51 -2.71 0.21
N ASN A 423 -6.35 -2.29 -0.32
CA ASN A 423 -6.27 -1.45 -1.50
C ASN A 423 -5.94 -2.35 -2.69
N VAL A 424 -6.72 -2.23 -3.76
CA VAL A 424 -6.56 -3.08 -4.96
C VAL A 424 -6.58 -2.22 -6.22
N GLY A 425 -5.58 -2.41 -7.07
CA GLY A 425 -5.58 -1.88 -8.43
C GLY A 425 -6.20 -2.87 -9.40
N TYR A 426 -7.13 -2.38 -10.20
CA TYR A 426 -7.82 -3.11 -11.26
C TYR A 426 -7.47 -2.49 -12.60
N ALA A 427 -7.03 -3.28 -13.56
CA ALA A 427 -6.63 -2.80 -14.88
C ALA A 427 -7.31 -3.59 -16.00
N ARG A 428 -7.45 -2.96 -17.14
CA ARG A 428 -7.71 -3.67 -18.40
C ARG A 428 -6.48 -4.48 -18.79
N PRO A 429 -6.62 -5.57 -19.54
CA PRO A 429 -5.46 -6.34 -20.01
C PRO A 429 -4.48 -5.45 -20.77
N GLY A 430 -3.21 -5.49 -20.39
CA GLY A 430 -2.13 -4.68 -20.99
C GLY A 430 -2.01 -3.24 -20.46
N ALA A 431 -2.86 -2.87 -19.48
CA ALA A 431 -2.82 -1.55 -18.86
C ALA A 431 -2.33 -1.58 -17.40
N GLU A 432 -1.77 -2.69 -16.96
CA GLU A 432 -1.18 -2.82 -15.62
C GLU A 432 -0.01 -1.85 -15.45
N SER A 433 0.08 -1.16 -14.30
CA SER A 433 1.24 -0.34 -13.98
C SER A 433 2.41 -1.19 -13.51
N ILE A 434 3.52 -1.14 -14.27
CA ILE A 434 4.77 -1.84 -13.96
C ILE A 434 5.29 -1.37 -12.60
N TYR A 435 5.36 -0.04 -12.40
CA TYR A 435 5.84 0.55 -11.16
C TYR A 435 5.04 0.07 -9.94
N ASN A 436 3.70 0.03 -10.04
CA ASN A 436 2.85 -0.40 -8.93
C ASN A 436 3.10 -1.87 -8.58
N ILE A 437 3.26 -2.75 -9.55
CA ILE A 437 3.58 -4.16 -9.32
C ILE A 437 4.95 -4.28 -8.64
N GLN A 438 5.98 -3.64 -9.18
CA GLN A 438 7.35 -3.77 -8.68
C GLN A 438 7.51 -3.25 -7.24
N ILE A 439 6.91 -2.09 -6.92
CA ILE A 439 7.01 -1.53 -5.57
C ILE A 439 6.20 -2.32 -4.54
N MET A 440 5.03 -2.86 -4.94
CA MET A 440 4.19 -3.64 -4.03
C MET A 440 4.78 -5.01 -3.74
N GLU A 441 5.32 -5.68 -4.75
CA GLU A 441 5.93 -7.01 -4.57
C GLU A 441 7.37 -6.96 -4.05
N GLU A 442 7.99 -5.78 -4.01
CA GLU A 442 9.42 -5.61 -3.63
C GLU A 442 10.34 -6.54 -4.42
N ARG A 443 10.16 -6.54 -5.75
CA ARG A 443 10.90 -7.42 -6.66
C ARG A 443 11.89 -6.67 -7.53
N GLN A 444 11.98 -5.36 -7.36
CA GLN A 444 12.88 -4.49 -8.09
C GLN A 444 13.42 -3.38 -7.17
N THR A 445 14.63 -2.92 -7.44
CA THR A 445 15.18 -1.72 -6.80
C THR A 445 14.45 -0.49 -7.28
N ILE A 446 14.07 0.37 -6.34
CA ILE A 446 13.47 1.69 -6.59
C ILE A 446 14.48 2.75 -6.16
N VAL A 447 14.93 3.59 -7.07
CA VAL A 447 15.79 4.73 -6.79
C VAL A 447 14.92 5.94 -6.47
N GLY A 448 14.88 6.35 -5.21
CA GLY A 448 14.07 7.46 -4.71
C GLY A 448 14.83 8.79 -4.74
N ILE A 449 14.21 9.82 -5.32
CA ILE A 449 14.74 11.16 -5.54
C ILE A 449 13.71 12.17 -5.06
N GLY A 450 14.13 13.29 -4.51
CA GLY A 450 13.21 14.33 -4.03
C GLY A 450 12.80 14.18 -2.57
N GLY A 451 12.00 15.13 -2.08
CA GLY A 451 11.57 15.17 -0.68
C GLY A 451 10.69 13.97 -0.30
N ALA A 452 10.93 13.40 0.88
CA ALA A 452 10.24 12.24 1.42
C ALA A 452 10.34 10.95 0.58
N ALA A 453 11.13 10.91 -0.47
CA ALA A 453 11.36 9.73 -1.29
C ALA A 453 12.12 8.64 -0.53
N ALA A 454 11.89 7.39 -0.90
CA ALA A 454 12.58 6.24 -0.36
C ALA A 454 13.33 5.50 -1.49
N THR A 455 14.63 5.31 -1.32
CA THR A 455 15.37 4.34 -2.13
C THR A 455 15.25 2.98 -1.47
N LYS A 456 14.78 2.00 -2.22
CA LYS A 456 14.64 0.61 -1.81
C LYS A 456 15.50 -0.26 -2.71
N VAL A 457 16.50 -0.90 -2.15
CA VAL A 457 17.45 -1.73 -2.89
C VAL A 457 17.18 -3.20 -2.59
N LEU A 458 16.90 -3.96 -3.63
CA LEU A 458 16.73 -5.41 -3.55
C LEU A 458 18.11 -6.06 -3.51
N GLY A 459 18.43 -6.73 -2.40
CA GLY A 459 19.66 -7.51 -2.29
C GLY A 459 19.63 -8.71 -3.23
N ILE A 460 20.47 -8.69 -4.26
CA ILE A 460 20.51 -9.72 -5.32
C ILE A 460 20.74 -11.11 -4.71
N ARG A 461 21.69 -11.23 -3.79
CA ARG A 461 22.05 -12.50 -3.14
C ARG A 461 21.08 -12.92 -2.04
N THR A 462 20.49 -11.96 -1.33
CA THR A 462 19.68 -12.23 -0.13
C THR A 462 18.19 -12.22 -0.38
N GLY A 463 17.73 -11.61 -1.47
CA GLY A 463 16.32 -11.32 -1.75
C GLY A 463 15.67 -10.38 -0.73
N ARG A 464 16.49 -9.72 0.11
CA ARG A 464 16.00 -8.80 1.15
C ARG A 464 16.01 -7.37 0.63
N MET A 465 15.02 -6.61 1.07
CA MET A 465 14.91 -5.19 0.75
C MET A 465 15.60 -4.35 1.81
N HIS A 466 16.54 -3.51 1.38
CA HIS A 466 17.19 -2.49 2.19
C HIS A 466 16.68 -1.12 1.78
N SER A 467 16.55 -0.18 2.72
CA SER A 467 15.95 1.11 2.43
C SER A 467 16.69 2.26 3.09
N VAL A 468 16.84 3.35 2.35
CA VAL A 468 17.22 4.66 2.85
C VAL A 468 16.16 5.68 2.46
N PHE A 469 15.99 6.71 3.31
CA PHE A 469 14.91 7.66 3.17
C PHE A 469 15.45 9.07 3.11
N ASN A 470 14.96 9.88 2.19
CA ASN A 470 15.14 11.33 2.22
C ASN A 470 14.25 11.92 3.31
N ALA A 471 14.62 13.10 3.84
CA ALA A 471 13.83 13.76 4.86
C ALA A 471 12.40 14.04 4.38
N LYS A 472 11.45 13.84 5.30
CA LYS A 472 10.04 14.22 5.08
C LYS A 472 9.82 15.72 5.22
N ASP A 473 10.62 16.34 6.11
CA ASP A 473 10.62 17.78 6.28
C ASP A 473 11.42 18.44 5.15
N LEU A 474 10.77 19.42 4.49
CA LEU A 474 11.35 20.10 3.33
C LEU A 474 12.64 20.84 3.66
N VAL A 475 12.69 21.55 4.81
CA VAL A 475 13.86 22.33 5.21
C VAL A 475 15.07 21.41 5.41
N THR A 476 14.86 20.30 6.08
CA THR A 476 15.90 19.29 6.30
C THR A 476 16.36 18.66 4.99
N TYR A 477 15.44 18.34 4.06
CA TYR A 477 15.80 17.82 2.74
C TYR A 477 16.68 18.81 1.97
N LEU A 478 16.28 20.09 1.92
CA LEU A 478 17.02 21.11 1.20
C LEU A 478 18.42 21.37 1.78
N ARG A 479 18.55 21.37 3.11
CA ARG A 479 19.80 21.61 3.80
C ARG A 479 20.79 20.44 3.66
N ASP A 480 20.31 19.22 3.82
CA ASP A 480 21.12 18.03 4.03
C ASP A 480 21.17 17.10 2.79
N ILE A 481 20.88 17.62 1.59
CA ILE A 481 20.76 16.80 0.37
C ILE A 481 22.00 15.93 0.11
N ASP A 482 23.20 16.44 0.37
CA ASP A 482 24.45 15.69 0.14
C ASP A 482 24.52 14.42 1.00
N ILE A 483 24.02 14.50 2.24
CA ILE A 483 23.94 13.34 3.14
C ILE A 483 23.00 12.26 2.57
N TYR A 484 21.89 12.66 1.98
CA TYR A 484 20.93 11.72 1.38
C TYR A 484 21.45 11.10 0.09
N ILE A 485 22.12 11.89 -0.74
CA ILE A 485 22.81 11.41 -1.95
C ILE A 485 23.85 10.34 -1.56
N GLU A 486 24.71 10.61 -0.60
CA GLU A 486 25.76 9.68 -0.18
C GLU A 486 25.17 8.39 0.44
N LYS A 487 24.12 8.49 1.25
CA LYS A 487 23.42 7.30 1.79
C LYS A 487 22.83 6.42 0.69
N ARG A 488 22.20 7.03 -0.33
CA ARG A 488 21.65 6.30 -1.48
C ARG A 488 22.77 5.63 -2.27
N ARG A 489 23.84 6.39 -2.60
CA ARG A 489 25.00 5.90 -3.33
C ARG A 489 25.66 4.73 -2.63
N ALA A 490 25.92 4.84 -1.33
CA ALA A 490 26.50 3.76 -0.54
C ALA A 490 25.64 2.49 -0.56
N LEU A 491 24.32 2.64 -0.44
CA LEU A 491 23.39 1.50 -0.47
C LEU A 491 23.36 0.83 -1.85
N LEU A 492 23.31 1.62 -2.95
CA LEU A 492 23.33 1.08 -4.31
C LEU A 492 24.65 0.36 -4.61
N ARG A 493 25.79 0.94 -4.21
CA ARG A 493 27.12 0.32 -4.40
C ARG A 493 27.24 -1.01 -3.66
N THR A 494 26.73 -1.12 -2.45
CA THR A 494 26.76 -2.36 -1.67
C THR A 494 26.17 -3.56 -2.45
N GLU A 495 25.18 -3.33 -3.30
CA GLU A 495 24.49 -4.41 -4.02
C GLU A 495 24.91 -4.54 -5.50
N TYR A 496 25.36 -3.46 -6.13
CA TYR A 496 25.58 -3.41 -7.58
C TYR A 496 27.03 -3.18 -8.01
N GLU A 497 27.89 -2.72 -7.08
CA GLU A 497 29.33 -2.62 -7.39
C GLU A 497 29.92 -4.03 -7.45
N GLU A 498 30.57 -4.38 -8.53
CA GLU A 498 31.28 -5.66 -8.65
C GLU A 498 32.43 -5.68 -7.64
N GLU A 499 32.50 -6.73 -6.82
CA GLU A 499 33.68 -6.96 -5.97
C GLU A 499 34.88 -7.06 -6.92
N THR A 500 35.74 -6.04 -6.93
CA THR A 500 37.04 -6.15 -7.58
C THR A 500 37.72 -7.35 -6.93
N PRO A 501 38.13 -8.38 -7.69
CA PRO A 501 38.84 -9.52 -7.10
C PRO A 501 40.02 -8.94 -6.26
N ARG A 502 39.98 -9.19 -4.98
CA ARG A 502 41.15 -8.85 -4.12
C ARG A 502 42.28 -9.72 -4.64
N CYS A 503 43.21 -9.08 -5.38
CA CYS A 503 44.51 -9.68 -5.76
C CYS A 503 45.32 -10.08 -4.52
#